data_65f112e384b99090c6a6736b4f1505a5
#
_entry.id   65f112e384b99090c6a6736b4f1505a5
#
_cell.length_a   1.000
_cell.length_b   1.000
_cell.length_c   1.000
_cell.angle_alpha   90.00
_cell.angle_beta   90.00
_cell.angle_gamma   90.00
#
_symmetry.space_group_name_H-M   'P 1'
#
loop_
_entity.id
_entity.type
_entity.pdbx_description
1 polymer ?
#
loop_
_entity_poly.entity_id
_entity_poly.type
_entity_poly.pdbx_seq_one_letter_code
_entity_poly.pdbx_strand_id
1 'polypeptide(L)'
;MCIRDSPMSHTLELTLGVLYPMFVGASVYYMSKPPVPALLLKAMQVVKPTTILSVPLIIEKIYRNSIVPTIRKSRMLSWMDKNMNWLMCKVIGLKLKKTFGGHLSFFGIGGAKLDIEVERFLLKAGFPYAVGYGLTETSPLLSFTVGRSRFPGSIGVPVRNVELRLDNVNPETGEGEIVAKGPNVMLGYYKDPERTRKAFTKDGWFRTNDLACLDEKGRYFIKGRLSNMILGASGENIYPEEIEQVINNIDDVNESIIIPRDGKLVALVTFNENAIDWNQEGEDEFFRKVEEYKSMILNIVNKNVNRTSKVSAVQILREPFEKTATRKIRRFKYFDVKGI
;
A
#
# COMPACT_ATOMS: atom_id res chain seq x y z
N MET A 1 5.12 17.47 -16.28
CA MET A 1 4.19 16.61 -17.04
C MET A 1 3.75 15.47 -16.14
N CYS A 2 2.47 15.30 -15.88
CA CYS A 2 1.93 14.33 -14.92
C CYS A 2 0.90 13.43 -15.62
N ILE A 3 0.94 12.11 -15.38
CA ILE A 3 -0.08 11.13 -15.79
C ILE A 3 -0.72 10.55 -14.54
N ARG A 4 -2.02 10.25 -14.57
CA ARG A 4 -2.86 9.98 -13.41
C ARG A 4 -3.71 8.73 -13.52
N ASP A 5 -3.90 8.10 -12.37
CA ASP A 5 -4.76 6.93 -12.17
C ASP A 5 -5.81 7.10 -11.06
N SER A 6 -5.79 8.22 -10.33
CA SER A 6 -6.71 8.49 -9.21
C SER A 6 -7.83 9.47 -9.58
N PRO A 7 -9.04 9.36 -8.96
CA PRO A 7 -10.13 10.32 -9.18
C PRO A 7 -9.76 11.72 -8.68
N MET A 8 -10.16 12.78 -9.40
CA MET A 8 -9.93 14.18 -8.99
C MET A 8 -10.61 14.56 -7.67
N SER A 9 -11.60 13.80 -7.23
CA SER A 9 -12.23 13.96 -5.92
C SER A 9 -11.35 13.51 -4.74
N HIS A 10 -10.27 12.79 -5.01
CA HIS A 10 -9.32 12.42 -3.97
C HIS A 10 -8.36 13.57 -3.69
N THR A 11 -8.14 13.91 -2.41
CA THR A 11 -7.31 15.06 -2.00
C THR A 11 -5.88 15.01 -2.53
N LEU A 12 -5.25 13.83 -2.58
CA LEU A 12 -3.93 13.64 -3.19
C LEU A 12 -3.93 14.10 -4.66
N GLU A 13 -4.96 13.70 -5.39
CA GLU A 13 -5.09 14.01 -6.80
C GLU A 13 -5.38 15.49 -7.03
N LEU A 14 -6.32 16.05 -6.28
CA LEU A 14 -6.63 17.47 -6.37
C LEU A 14 -5.40 18.33 -6.05
N THR A 15 -4.72 18.04 -4.94
CA THR A 15 -3.60 18.88 -4.48
C THR A 15 -2.35 18.70 -5.33
N LEU A 16 -1.83 17.47 -5.44
CA LEU A 16 -0.53 17.23 -6.09
C LEU A 16 -0.65 17.02 -7.59
N GLY A 17 -1.81 16.71 -8.05
CA GLY A 17 -2.02 16.41 -9.42
C GLY A 17 -2.74 17.51 -10.20
N VAL A 18 -3.47 18.45 -9.58
CA VAL A 18 -4.11 19.59 -10.23
C VAL A 18 -3.51 20.90 -9.75
N LEU A 19 -3.69 21.22 -8.46
CA LEU A 19 -3.36 22.56 -7.93
C LEU A 19 -1.85 22.82 -8.00
N TYR A 20 -1.03 21.88 -7.57
CA TYR A 20 0.43 22.05 -7.59
C TYR A 20 0.99 22.20 -9.02
N PRO A 21 0.66 21.36 -10.01
CA PRO A 21 1.07 21.58 -11.40
C PRO A 21 0.63 22.93 -11.96
N MET A 22 -0.59 23.37 -11.68
CA MET A 22 -1.07 24.69 -12.08
C MET A 22 -0.22 25.81 -11.46
N PHE A 23 0.09 25.69 -10.16
CA PHE A 23 0.90 26.67 -9.44
C PHE A 23 2.33 26.79 -9.99
N VAL A 24 2.95 25.68 -10.40
CA VAL A 24 4.32 25.67 -10.97
C VAL A 24 4.36 25.79 -12.50
N GLY A 25 3.23 26.00 -13.16
CA GLY A 25 3.14 26.11 -14.62
C GLY A 25 3.46 24.82 -15.38
N ALA A 26 3.21 23.66 -14.77
CA ALA A 26 3.45 22.37 -15.39
C ALA A 26 2.29 21.92 -16.29
N SER A 27 2.60 21.23 -17.38
CA SER A 27 1.59 20.61 -18.24
C SER A 27 1.06 19.31 -17.62
N VAL A 28 -0.25 19.14 -17.63
CA VAL A 28 -0.95 17.96 -17.13
C VAL A 28 -1.67 17.25 -18.27
N TYR A 29 -1.48 15.93 -18.36
CA TYR A 29 -2.10 15.09 -19.38
C TYR A 29 -3.14 14.17 -18.75
N TYR A 30 -4.36 14.25 -19.21
CA TYR A 30 -5.47 13.41 -18.76
C TYR A 30 -5.72 12.28 -19.75
N MET A 31 -5.99 11.09 -19.24
CA MET A 31 -6.42 9.98 -20.07
C MET A 31 -7.93 9.98 -20.21
N SER A 32 -8.43 9.79 -21.43
CA SER A 32 -9.88 9.70 -21.73
C SER A 32 -10.49 8.34 -21.34
N LYS A 33 -9.66 7.33 -21.08
CA LYS A 33 -10.09 5.98 -20.70
C LYS A 33 -9.46 5.58 -19.37
N PRO A 34 -10.09 4.66 -18.60
CA PRO A 34 -9.49 4.13 -17.38
C PRO A 34 -8.07 3.62 -17.63
N PRO A 35 -7.11 3.88 -16.73
CA PRO A 35 -5.72 3.53 -16.92
C PRO A 35 -5.50 2.02 -16.71
N VAL A 36 -5.64 1.24 -17.79
CA VAL A 36 -5.14 -0.14 -17.79
C VAL A 36 -3.64 -0.13 -18.08
N PRO A 37 -2.83 -1.07 -17.52
CA PRO A 37 -1.37 -1.02 -17.61
C PRO A 37 -0.83 -0.85 -19.03
N ALA A 38 -1.36 -1.57 -20.00
CA ALA A 38 -0.90 -1.50 -21.40
C ALA A 38 -1.16 -0.11 -22.04
N LEU A 39 -2.31 0.50 -21.75
CA LEU A 39 -2.65 1.84 -22.26
C LEU A 39 -1.80 2.92 -21.58
N LEU A 40 -1.61 2.78 -20.27
CA LEU A 40 -0.79 3.68 -19.48
C LEU A 40 0.66 3.69 -19.98
N LEU A 41 1.26 2.52 -20.21
CA LEU A 41 2.63 2.43 -20.74
C LEU A 41 2.76 3.07 -22.14
N LYS A 42 1.77 2.89 -23.02
CA LYS A 42 1.76 3.55 -24.33
C LYS A 42 1.68 5.07 -24.19
N ALA A 43 0.82 5.58 -23.32
CA ALA A 43 0.70 7.00 -23.05
C ALA A 43 2.02 7.58 -22.51
N MET A 44 2.70 6.88 -21.60
CA MET A 44 4.00 7.29 -21.05
C MET A 44 5.10 7.38 -22.11
N GLN A 45 5.10 6.51 -23.12
CA GLN A 45 6.07 6.58 -24.22
C GLN A 45 5.85 7.82 -25.11
N VAL A 46 4.60 8.24 -25.30
CA VAL A 46 4.25 9.44 -26.10
C VAL A 46 4.49 10.71 -25.29
N VAL A 47 3.96 10.75 -24.07
CA VAL A 47 3.98 11.94 -23.20
C VAL A 47 5.35 12.18 -22.58
N LYS A 48 6.12 11.12 -22.29
CA LYS A 48 7.43 11.14 -21.62
C LYS A 48 7.40 11.96 -20.32
N PRO A 49 6.58 11.57 -19.34
CA PRO A 49 6.36 12.37 -18.14
C PRO A 49 7.64 12.52 -17.32
N THR A 50 7.79 13.67 -16.68
CA THR A 50 8.84 13.92 -15.68
C THR A 50 8.38 13.57 -14.28
N THR A 51 7.06 13.64 -14.04
CA THR A 51 6.43 13.37 -12.75
C THR A 51 5.24 12.44 -12.95
N ILE A 52 5.14 11.43 -12.10
CA ILE A 52 3.99 10.51 -12.02
C ILE A 52 3.57 10.44 -10.55
N LEU A 53 2.25 10.48 -10.31
CA LEU A 53 1.66 10.14 -9.02
C LEU A 53 0.88 8.85 -9.19
N SER A 54 1.06 7.91 -8.29
CA SER A 54 0.47 6.58 -8.40
C SER A 54 0.17 5.95 -7.03
N VAL A 55 -0.55 4.86 -7.06
CA VAL A 55 -0.74 3.99 -5.89
C VAL A 55 0.26 2.84 -5.92
N PRO A 56 0.59 2.23 -4.76
CA PRO A 56 1.54 1.12 -4.67
C PRO A 56 1.26 -0.01 -5.65
N LEU A 57 0.00 -0.40 -5.79
CA LEU A 57 -0.46 -1.53 -6.61
C LEU A 57 0.08 -1.51 -8.04
N ILE A 58 0.25 -0.33 -8.65
CA ILE A 58 0.72 -0.21 -10.04
C ILE A 58 2.19 -0.65 -10.14
N ILE A 59 3.05 -0.10 -9.31
CA ILE A 59 4.48 -0.43 -9.36
C ILE A 59 4.75 -1.85 -8.86
N GLU A 60 3.98 -2.34 -7.89
CA GLU A 60 4.03 -3.71 -7.39
C GLU A 60 3.64 -4.71 -8.47
N LYS A 61 2.56 -4.47 -9.22
CA LYS A 61 2.18 -5.31 -10.37
C LYS A 61 3.25 -5.30 -11.46
N ILE A 62 3.86 -4.15 -11.77
CA ILE A 62 4.97 -4.07 -12.72
C ILE A 62 6.16 -4.90 -12.21
N TYR A 63 6.50 -4.78 -10.93
CA TYR A 63 7.59 -5.53 -10.33
C TYR A 63 7.34 -7.05 -10.44
N ARG A 64 6.17 -7.53 -9.99
CA ARG A 64 5.85 -8.96 -9.94
C ARG A 64 5.60 -9.56 -11.31
N ASN A 65 4.83 -8.90 -12.17
CA ASN A 65 4.39 -9.46 -13.45
C ASN A 65 5.37 -9.22 -14.60
N SER A 66 6.32 -8.29 -14.44
CA SER A 66 7.26 -7.97 -15.52
C SER A 66 8.73 -8.12 -15.09
N ILE A 67 9.10 -7.54 -13.95
CA ILE A 67 10.51 -7.51 -13.53
C ILE A 67 10.96 -8.88 -13.02
N VAL A 68 10.27 -9.47 -12.06
CA VAL A 68 10.61 -10.78 -11.48
C VAL A 68 10.66 -11.89 -12.54
N PRO A 69 9.66 -12.05 -13.45
CA PRO A 69 9.73 -13.02 -14.52
C PRO A 69 10.87 -12.77 -15.50
N THR A 70 11.19 -11.50 -15.78
CA THR A 70 12.34 -11.15 -16.65
C THR A 70 13.66 -11.60 -16.03
N ILE A 71 13.84 -11.41 -14.73
CA ILE A 71 15.03 -11.87 -13.99
C ILE A 71 15.12 -13.40 -14.05
N ARG A 72 14.02 -14.10 -13.74
CA ARG A 72 13.97 -15.57 -13.70
C ARG A 72 14.21 -16.22 -15.07
N LYS A 73 13.68 -15.63 -16.14
CA LYS A 73 13.85 -16.16 -17.52
C LYS A 73 15.26 -15.98 -18.10
N SER A 74 15.99 -14.97 -17.64
CA SER A 74 17.33 -14.66 -18.15
C SER A 74 18.40 -15.30 -17.25
N ARG A 75 19.15 -16.27 -17.77
CA ARG A 75 20.28 -16.90 -17.05
C ARG A 75 21.30 -15.87 -16.54
N MET A 76 21.59 -14.85 -17.36
CA MET A 76 22.51 -13.77 -16.98
C MET A 76 21.95 -12.93 -15.81
N LEU A 77 20.70 -12.48 -15.91
CA LEU A 77 20.09 -11.67 -14.84
C LEU A 77 19.92 -12.49 -13.55
N SER A 78 19.55 -13.76 -13.64
CA SER A 78 19.45 -14.66 -12.49
C SER A 78 20.81 -14.91 -11.83
N TRP A 79 21.89 -15.02 -12.61
CA TRP A 79 23.25 -15.08 -12.07
C TRP A 79 23.65 -13.76 -11.40
N MET A 80 23.37 -12.62 -12.05
CA MET A 80 23.62 -11.28 -11.47
C MET A 80 22.83 -11.05 -10.19
N ASP A 81 21.59 -11.53 -10.11
CA ASP A 81 20.76 -11.41 -8.91
C ASP A 81 21.43 -12.09 -7.70
N LYS A 82 22.03 -13.26 -7.90
CA LYS A 82 22.73 -14.00 -6.86
C LYS A 82 24.10 -13.40 -6.48
N ASN A 83 24.84 -12.88 -7.44
CA ASN A 83 26.25 -12.51 -7.25
C ASN A 83 26.49 -11.00 -7.25
N MET A 84 25.67 -10.22 -7.95
CA MET A 84 25.84 -8.78 -8.16
C MET A 84 24.48 -8.07 -8.16
N ASN A 85 23.65 -8.38 -7.16
CA ASN A 85 22.25 -7.89 -7.06
C ASN A 85 22.12 -6.37 -7.25
N TRP A 86 23.04 -5.56 -6.70
CA TRP A 86 23.01 -4.12 -6.87
C TRP A 86 23.15 -3.66 -8.33
N LEU A 87 24.01 -4.33 -9.10
CA LEU A 87 24.23 -4.02 -10.52
C LEU A 87 23.03 -4.45 -11.35
N MET A 88 22.51 -5.65 -11.10
CA MET A 88 21.29 -6.14 -11.71
C MET A 88 20.12 -5.17 -11.47
N CYS A 89 19.90 -4.72 -10.23
CA CYS A 89 18.87 -3.74 -9.90
C CYS A 89 19.05 -2.43 -10.69
N LYS A 90 20.30 -1.91 -10.83
CA LYS A 90 20.55 -0.70 -11.61
C LYS A 90 20.25 -0.87 -13.09
N VAL A 91 20.67 -1.98 -13.72
CA VAL A 91 20.37 -2.27 -15.13
C VAL A 91 18.87 -2.34 -15.36
N ILE A 92 18.14 -3.04 -14.51
CA ILE A 92 16.68 -3.14 -14.61
C ILE A 92 16.02 -1.78 -14.30
N GLY A 93 16.54 -1.01 -13.35
CA GLY A 93 16.06 0.33 -13.04
C GLY A 93 16.15 1.29 -14.23
N LEU A 94 17.23 1.25 -14.99
CA LEU A 94 17.36 2.03 -16.23
C LEU A 94 16.33 1.59 -17.28
N LYS A 95 16.11 0.28 -17.43
CA LYS A 95 15.09 -0.26 -18.32
C LYS A 95 13.68 0.17 -17.86
N LEU A 96 13.41 0.12 -16.55
CA LEU A 96 12.15 0.56 -15.97
C LEU A 96 11.92 2.06 -16.22
N LYS A 97 12.92 2.93 -16.00
CA LYS A 97 12.82 4.37 -16.35
C LYS A 97 12.50 4.57 -17.81
N LYS A 98 13.14 3.82 -18.71
CA LYS A 98 12.87 3.87 -20.15
C LYS A 98 11.43 3.46 -20.46
N THR A 99 10.88 2.46 -19.76
CA THR A 99 9.48 2.04 -19.88
C THR A 99 8.50 3.16 -19.50
N PHE A 100 8.87 4.03 -18.56
CA PHE A 100 8.12 5.24 -18.20
C PHE A 100 8.45 6.47 -19.06
N GLY A 101 8.99 6.29 -20.26
CA GLY A 101 9.28 7.36 -21.21
C GLY A 101 10.67 7.98 -21.09
N GLY A 102 11.53 7.53 -20.18
CA GLY A 102 12.94 7.89 -20.05
C GLY A 102 13.25 9.20 -19.34
N HIS A 103 12.26 10.07 -19.14
CA HIS A 103 12.43 11.43 -18.57
C HIS A 103 11.97 11.55 -17.10
N LEU A 104 11.59 10.42 -16.48
CA LEU A 104 11.03 10.41 -15.13
C LEU A 104 12.07 10.88 -14.10
N SER A 105 11.75 11.95 -13.38
CA SER A 105 12.53 12.52 -12.28
C SER A 105 11.86 12.34 -10.91
N PHE A 106 10.53 12.12 -10.88
CA PHE A 106 9.77 11.92 -9.66
C PHE A 106 8.62 10.92 -9.87
N PHE A 107 8.56 9.92 -9.02
CA PHE A 107 7.47 8.94 -8.97
C PHE A 107 6.90 8.90 -7.55
N GLY A 108 5.83 9.67 -7.33
CA GLY A 108 5.15 9.75 -6.03
C GLY A 108 4.22 8.56 -5.84
N ILE A 109 4.34 7.91 -4.69
CA ILE A 109 3.53 6.75 -4.30
C ILE A 109 2.80 7.12 -3.01
N GLY A 110 1.47 6.98 -3.00
CA GLY A 110 0.67 7.30 -1.83
C GLY A 110 -0.62 6.49 -1.75
N GLY A 111 -1.37 6.67 -0.67
CA GLY A 111 -2.69 6.07 -0.45
C GLY A 111 -2.70 4.70 0.21
N ALA A 112 -1.60 3.94 0.15
CA ALA A 112 -1.43 2.66 0.85
C ALA A 112 0.06 2.40 1.15
N LYS A 113 0.34 1.39 1.97
CA LYS A 113 1.70 0.94 2.26
C LYS A 113 2.30 0.28 1.02
N LEU A 114 3.53 0.67 0.66
CA LEU A 114 4.30 0.04 -0.40
C LEU A 114 4.96 -1.24 0.12
N ASP A 115 4.95 -2.30 -0.70
CA ASP A 115 5.64 -3.54 -0.40
C ASP A 115 7.14 -3.30 -0.19
N ILE A 116 7.68 -3.84 0.90
CA ILE A 116 9.06 -3.58 1.33
C ILE A 116 10.10 -4.17 0.37
N GLU A 117 9.80 -5.29 -0.30
CA GLU A 117 10.71 -5.89 -1.28
C GLU A 117 10.75 -5.03 -2.56
N VAL A 118 9.59 -4.56 -3.00
CA VAL A 118 9.48 -3.63 -4.12
C VAL A 118 10.22 -2.34 -3.82
N GLU A 119 10.05 -1.79 -2.62
CA GLU A 119 10.74 -0.56 -2.22
C GLU A 119 12.25 -0.74 -2.15
N ARG A 120 12.75 -1.86 -1.58
CA ARG A 120 14.17 -2.22 -1.59
C ARG A 120 14.74 -2.32 -2.99
N PHE A 121 13.99 -2.93 -3.91
CA PHE A 121 14.36 -2.98 -5.32
C PHE A 121 14.46 -1.58 -5.93
N LEU A 122 13.43 -0.74 -5.79
CA LEU A 122 13.40 0.63 -6.33
C LEU A 122 14.56 1.48 -5.81
N LEU A 123 14.90 1.34 -4.52
CA LEU A 123 16.03 2.02 -3.89
C LEU A 123 17.35 1.59 -4.52
N LYS A 124 17.62 0.26 -4.61
CA LYS A 124 18.83 -0.29 -5.24
C LYS A 124 18.92 0.06 -6.75
N ALA A 125 17.78 0.08 -7.43
CA ALA A 125 17.66 0.44 -8.84
C ALA A 125 17.97 1.93 -9.12
N GLY A 126 18.00 2.77 -8.09
CA GLY A 126 18.12 4.22 -8.25
C GLY A 126 16.89 4.83 -8.94
N PHE A 127 15.72 4.20 -8.77
CA PHE A 127 14.48 4.69 -9.32
C PHE A 127 14.02 5.95 -8.54
N PRO A 128 13.48 7.00 -9.19
CA PRO A 128 13.17 8.28 -8.55
C PRO A 128 11.83 8.24 -7.80
N TYR A 129 11.63 7.26 -6.91
CA TYR A 129 10.40 7.14 -6.14
C TYR A 129 10.41 8.01 -4.88
N ALA A 130 9.23 8.33 -4.40
CA ALA A 130 8.98 8.88 -3.08
C ALA A 130 7.68 8.28 -2.53
N VAL A 131 7.70 7.86 -1.27
CA VAL A 131 6.48 7.41 -0.57
C VAL A 131 5.93 8.59 0.21
N GLY A 132 4.66 8.91 0.02
CA GLY A 132 3.93 9.95 0.74
C GLY A 132 2.93 9.36 1.71
N TYR A 133 2.88 9.91 2.92
CA TYR A 133 1.90 9.58 3.94
C TYR A 133 1.05 10.79 4.30
N GLY A 134 -0.24 10.54 4.49
CA GLY A 134 -1.20 11.52 4.94
C GLY A 134 -2.65 11.05 4.75
N LEU A 135 -3.58 11.93 5.10
CA LEU A 135 -5.00 11.65 5.12
C LEU A 135 -5.78 12.77 4.42
N THR A 136 -7.06 12.53 4.14
CA THR A 136 -7.95 13.56 3.61
C THR A 136 -8.01 14.76 4.53
N GLU A 137 -8.03 14.51 5.83
CA GLU A 137 -8.06 15.50 6.90
C GLU A 137 -6.78 16.34 7.01
N THR A 138 -5.74 16.01 6.25
CA THR A 138 -4.44 16.70 6.26
C THR A 138 -4.02 17.24 4.89
N SER A 139 -4.92 17.36 3.93
CA SER A 139 -4.89 18.09 2.65
C SER A 139 -3.76 17.76 1.66
N PRO A 140 -3.31 16.56 1.37
CA PRO A 140 -3.37 15.32 2.12
C PRO A 140 -2.08 15.00 2.90
N LEU A 141 -0.94 15.67 2.60
CA LEU A 141 0.41 15.18 2.87
C LEU A 141 0.92 15.62 4.24
N LEU A 142 1.31 14.66 5.07
CA LEU A 142 1.98 14.86 6.34
C LEU A 142 3.49 14.64 6.27
N SER A 143 3.92 13.59 5.57
CA SER A 143 5.33 13.26 5.40
C SER A 143 5.61 12.60 4.06
N PHE A 144 6.87 12.59 3.65
CA PHE A 144 7.29 11.89 2.44
C PHE A 144 8.77 11.49 2.51
N THR A 145 9.12 10.45 1.74
CA THR A 145 10.50 10.01 1.58
C THR A 145 11.16 10.71 0.40
N VAL A 146 12.31 11.35 0.61
CA VAL A 146 13.07 12.00 -0.46
C VAL A 146 14.57 11.94 -0.18
N GLY A 147 15.38 11.80 -1.21
CA GLY A 147 16.83 11.83 -1.10
C GLY A 147 17.34 10.85 -0.03
N ARG A 148 18.01 11.35 0.99
CA ARG A 148 18.60 10.57 2.10
C ARG A 148 17.57 10.05 3.11
N SER A 149 16.32 10.57 3.11
CA SER A 149 15.25 10.06 3.97
C SER A 149 14.59 8.78 3.44
N ARG A 150 14.93 8.35 2.22
CA ARG A 150 14.43 7.09 1.67
C ARG A 150 15.00 5.92 2.46
N PHE A 151 14.13 5.25 3.17
CA PHE A 151 14.44 4.02 3.86
C PHE A 151 13.24 3.09 3.75
N PRO A 152 13.42 1.86 3.25
CA PRO A 152 12.30 0.96 2.97
C PRO A 152 11.41 0.73 4.19
N GLY A 153 10.10 0.92 4.00
CA GLY A 153 9.08 0.82 5.04
C GLY A 153 8.84 2.08 5.85
N SER A 154 9.72 3.10 5.75
CA SER A 154 9.53 4.39 6.43
C SER A 154 8.60 5.31 5.64
N ILE A 155 7.80 6.13 6.34
CA ILE A 155 7.02 7.22 5.73
C ILE A 155 7.82 8.52 5.56
N GLY A 156 9.13 8.49 5.83
CA GLY A 156 10.03 9.63 5.62
C GLY A 156 9.98 10.68 6.73
N VAL A 157 10.12 11.93 6.32
CA VAL A 157 10.18 13.10 7.21
C VAL A 157 8.94 13.98 7.02
N PRO A 158 8.52 14.73 8.06
CA PRO A 158 7.41 15.67 7.94
C PRO A 158 7.63 16.68 6.81
N VAL A 159 6.56 17.08 6.12
CA VAL A 159 6.61 18.18 5.17
C VAL A 159 6.83 19.51 5.90
N ARG A 160 7.26 20.52 5.16
CA ARG A 160 7.53 21.85 5.72
C ARG A 160 6.32 22.39 6.48
N ASN A 161 6.56 22.95 7.68
CA ASN A 161 5.57 23.50 8.59
C ASN A 161 4.55 22.47 9.16
N VAL A 162 4.85 21.18 9.06
CA VAL A 162 4.10 20.11 9.70
C VAL A 162 4.96 19.45 10.77
N GLU A 163 4.37 19.23 11.91
CA GLU A 163 4.96 18.51 13.03
C GLU A 163 4.24 17.18 13.22
N LEU A 164 5.04 16.13 13.51
CA LEU A 164 4.54 14.80 13.85
C LEU A 164 5.14 14.38 15.19
N ARG A 165 4.34 13.71 16.02
CA ARG A 165 4.82 13.01 17.21
C ARG A 165 4.03 11.73 17.41
N LEU A 166 4.51 10.83 18.26
CA LEU A 166 3.75 9.70 18.77
C LEU A 166 3.05 10.10 20.07
N ASP A 167 1.78 9.77 20.18
CA ASP A 167 0.95 9.94 21.37
C ASP A 167 0.64 8.57 21.98
N ASN A 168 0.47 8.52 23.31
CA ASN A 168 0.18 7.28 24.05
C ASN A 168 1.16 6.14 23.72
N VAL A 169 2.45 6.43 23.76
CA VAL A 169 3.51 5.45 23.41
C VAL A 169 3.53 4.32 24.43
N ASN A 170 3.41 3.10 23.95
CA ASN A 170 3.62 1.90 24.76
C ASN A 170 5.11 1.76 25.10
N PRO A 171 5.50 1.73 26.39
CA PRO A 171 6.91 1.69 26.78
C PRO A 171 7.62 0.38 26.42
N GLU A 172 6.90 -0.71 26.22
CA GLU A 172 7.47 -2.02 25.88
C GLU A 172 7.75 -2.15 24.37
N THR A 173 6.84 -1.63 23.53
CA THR A 173 6.92 -1.78 22.06
C THR A 173 7.44 -0.54 21.35
N GLY A 174 7.42 0.62 21.99
CA GLY A 174 7.72 1.92 21.39
C GLY A 174 6.67 2.38 20.37
N GLU A 175 5.52 1.70 20.32
CA GLU A 175 4.43 2.03 19.40
C GLU A 175 3.50 3.08 20.00
N GLY A 176 3.08 4.05 19.18
CA GLY A 176 2.13 5.10 19.57
C GLY A 176 1.33 5.59 18.38
N GLU A 177 0.25 6.32 18.65
CA GLU A 177 -0.55 6.94 17.61
C GLU A 177 0.20 8.12 17.01
N ILE A 178 0.32 8.20 15.68
CA ILE A 178 0.80 9.40 15.02
C ILE A 178 -0.21 10.52 15.26
N VAL A 179 0.24 11.62 15.83
CA VAL A 179 -0.53 12.86 15.88
C VAL A 179 0.19 13.97 15.13
N ALA A 180 -0.60 14.83 14.46
CA ALA A 180 -0.08 15.82 13.54
C ALA A 180 -0.53 17.23 13.88
N LYS A 181 0.33 18.22 13.62
CA LYS A 181 0.00 19.63 13.74
C LYS A 181 0.61 20.38 12.56
N GLY A 182 -0.17 21.26 11.93
CA GLY A 182 0.29 22.03 10.78
C GLY A 182 -0.85 22.76 10.07
N PRO A 183 -0.51 23.69 9.17
CA PRO A 183 -1.50 24.51 8.46
C PRO A 183 -2.37 23.72 7.47
N ASN A 184 -1.97 22.51 7.13
CA ASN A 184 -2.69 21.58 6.25
C ASN A 184 -3.69 20.70 6.98
N VAL A 185 -3.72 20.73 8.31
CA VAL A 185 -4.66 19.96 9.11
C VAL A 185 -6.05 20.64 9.06
N MET A 186 -7.09 19.86 8.88
CA MET A 186 -8.48 20.35 8.85
C MET A 186 -8.86 21.12 10.12
N LEU A 187 -9.80 22.06 10.00
CA LEU A 187 -10.40 22.76 11.14
C LEU A 187 -11.37 21.85 11.91
N GLY A 188 -11.98 20.87 11.25
CA GLY A 188 -12.91 19.94 11.83
C GLY A 188 -13.87 19.34 10.81
N TYR A 189 -14.75 18.46 11.28
CA TYR A 189 -15.80 17.86 10.46
C TYR A 189 -17.01 18.81 10.38
N TYR A 190 -17.49 19.02 9.17
CA TYR A 190 -18.61 19.93 8.92
C TYR A 190 -19.88 19.49 9.67
N LYS A 191 -20.46 20.39 10.47
CA LYS A 191 -21.64 20.16 11.31
C LYS A 191 -21.55 18.97 12.28
N ASP A 192 -20.32 18.53 12.61
CA ASP A 192 -20.08 17.43 13.54
C ASP A 192 -19.04 17.82 14.61
N PRO A 193 -19.43 18.62 15.61
CA PRO A 193 -18.53 19.08 16.65
C PRO A 193 -18.07 17.96 17.58
N GLU A 194 -18.88 16.92 17.76
CA GLU A 194 -18.53 15.80 18.62
C GLU A 194 -17.39 14.98 18.00
N ARG A 195 -17.52 14.63 16.71
CA ARG A 195 -16.48 13.94 15.99
C ARG A 195 -15.22 14.80 15.83
N THR A 196 -15.38 16.11 15.62
CA THR A 196 -14.27 17.05 15.60
C THR A 196 -13.50 17.02 16.92
N ARG A 197 -14.18 17.12 18.07
CA ARG A 197 -13.53 17.07 19.38
C ARG A 197 -12.77 15.76 19.61
N LYS A 198 -13.31 14.61 19.16
CA LYS A 198 -12.65 13.29 19.26
C LYS A 198 -11.42 13.18 18.35
N ALA A 199 -11.38 13.92 17.24
CA ALA A 199 -10.30 13.91 16.28
C ALA A 199 -9.06 14.69 16.72
N PHE A 200 -9.13 15.42 17.83
CA PHE A 200 -8.00 16.18 18.33
C PHE A 200 -7.65 15.79 19.77
N THR A 201 -6.39 15.91 20.12
CA THR A 201 -5.89 15.81 21.48
C THR A 201 -6.28 17.06 22.28
N LYS A 202 -6.17 17.04 23.61
CA LYS A 202 -6.47 18.21 24.47
C LYS A 202 -5.58 19.43 24.16
N ASP A 203 -4.36 19.19 23.66
CA ASP A 203 -3.37 20.21 23.28
C ASP A 203 -3.40 20.54 21.77
N GLY A 204 -4.47 20.11 21.06
CA GLY A 204 -4.80 20.54 19.71
C GLY A 204 -4.06 19.82 18.58
N TRP A 205 -3.51 18.63 18.81
CA TRP A 205 -2.95 17.79 17.75
C TRP A 205 -4.02 16.92 17.12
N PHE A 206 -3.99 16.80 15.80
CA PHE A 206 -4.89 15.94 15.06
C PHE A 206 -4.50 14.46 15.22
N ARG A 207 -5.44 13.61 15.59
CA ARG A 207 -5.28 12.16 15.71
C ARG A 207 -5.44 11.49 14.36
N THR A 208 -4.38 10.84 13.88
CA THR A 208 -4.44 10.16 12.56
C THR A 208 -5.12 8.81 12.61
N ASN A 209 -5.26 8.22 13.80
CA ASN A 209 -5.69 6.84 13.99
C ASN A 209 -4.73 5.80 13.38
N ASP A 210 -3.52 6.19 13.04
CA ASP A 210 -2.46 5.31 12.55
C ASP A 210 -1.40 5.10 13.63
N LEU A 211 -1.08 3.85 13.94
CA LEU A 211 -0.02 3.47 14.87
C LEU A 211 1.32 3.39 14.14
N ALA A 212 2.35 3.87 14.80
CA ALA A 212 3.71 3.79 14.30
C ALA A 212 4.73 3.62 15.42
N CYS A 213 5.94 3.24 15.04
CA CYS A 213 7.12 3.34 15.89
C CYS A 213 8.17 4.24 15.24
N LEU A 214 9.09 4.74 16.05
CA LEU A 214 10.27 5.47 15.62
C LEU A 214 11.50 4.57 15.70
N ASP A 215 12.39 4.68 14.74
CA ASP A 215 13.72 4.12 14.89
C ASP A 215 14.69 5.12 15.58
N GLU A 216 15.92 4.66 15.82
CA GLU A 216 17.00 5.48 16.45
C GLU A 216 17.33 6.76 15.66
N LYS A 217 16.96 6.84 14.39
CA LYS A 217 17.15 8.00 13.51
C LYS A 217 15.91 8.88 13.40
N GLY A 218 14.88 8.64 14.21
CA GLY A 218 13.63 9.41 14.20
C GLY A 218 12.76 9.20 12.97
N ARG A 219 12.89 8.05 12.28
CA ARG A 219 12.04 7.71 11.13
C ARG A 219 10.80 6.97 11.59
N TYR A 220 9.67 7.36 11.06
CA TYR A 220 8.37 6.74 11.37
C TYR A 220 8.13 5.50 10.49
N PHE A 221 7.65 4.43 11.14
CA PHE A 221 7.24 3.17 10.50
C PHE A 221 5.82 2.84 10.91
N ILE A 222 4.88 2.92 9.98
CA ILE A 222 3.48 2.59 10.25
C ILE A 222 3.34 1.09 10.49
N LYS A 223 2.66 0.75 11.59
CA LYS A 223 2.30 -0.60 11.99
C LYS A 223 0.93 -1.00 11.49
N GLY A 224 -0.07 -0.15 11.70
CA GLY A 224 -1.45 -0.38 11.28
C GLY A 224 -2.37 0.73 11.75
N ARG A 225 -3.68 0.50 11.61
CA ARG A 225 -4.70 1.43 12.10
C ARG A 225 -5.25 0.99 13.44
N LEU A 226 -5.38 1.94 14.38
CA LEU A 226 -6.02 1.71 15.68
C LEU A 226 -7.43 1.12 15.55
N SER A 227 -8.22 1.64 14.59
CA SER A 227 -9.58 1.15 14.32
C SER A 227 -9.67 -0.26 13.76
N ASN A 228 -8.59 -0.78 13.20
CA ASN A 228 -8.54 -2.11 12.59
C ASN A 228 -7.75 -3.11 13.44
N MET A 229 -7.05 -2.61 14.44
CA MET A 229 -6.26 -3.43 15.35
C MET A 229 -7.15 -4.48 16.02
N ILE A 230 -6.71 -5.71 16.02
CA ILE A 230 -7.35 -6.82 16.71
C ILE A 230 -6.58 -7.07 17.99
N LEU A 231 -7.28 -7.08 19.11
CA LEU A 231 -6.69 -7.50 20.38
C LEU A 231 -6.61 -9.02 20.41
N GLY A 232 -5.41 -9.57 20.49
CA GLY A 232 -5.18 -11.01 20.60
C GLY A 232 -5.59 -11.55 21.96
N ALA A 233 -5.68 -12.88 22.06
CA ALA A 233 -6.15 -13.56 23.27
C ALA A 233 -5.25 -13.31 24.50
N SER A 234 -3.96 -13.02 24.29
CA SER A 234 -3.00 -12.70 25.35
C SER A 234 -2.81 -11.18 25.55
N GLY A 235 -3.68 -10.34 24.96
CA GLY A 235 -3.62 -8.87 25.08
C GLY A 235 -2.65 -8.20 24.11
N GLU A 236 -2.06 -8.94 23.16
CA GLU A 236 -1.18 -8.39 22.14
C GLU A 236 -1.94 -7.66 21.03
N ASN A 237 -1.31 -6.65 20.46
CA ASN A 237 -1.82 -5.93 19.30
C ASN A 237 -1.53 -6.70 18.01
N ILE A 238 -2.56 -7.06 17.26
CA ILE A 238 -2.46 -7.70 15.96
C ILE A 238 -2.87 -6.69 14.90
N TYR A 239 -2.02 -6.52 13.88
CA TYR A 239 -2.24 -5.59 12.78
C TYR A 239 -2.66 -6.36 11.52
N PRO A 240 -3.97 -6.36 11.17
CA PRO A 240 -4.49 -7.08 10.02
C PRO A 240 -3.75 -6.77 8.72
N GLU A 241 -3.38 -5.51 8.52
CA GLU A 241 -2.72 -5.03 7.31
C GLU A 241 -1.35 -5.68 7.07
N GLU A 242 -0.62 -6.04 8.14
CA GLU A 242 0.66 -6.74 8.01
C GLU A 242 0.46 -8.17 7.50
N ILE A 243 -0.58 -8.86 7.97
CA ILE A 243 -0.93 -10.22 7.53
C ILE A 243 -1.47 -10.19 6.10
N GLU A 244 -2.37 -9.26 5.80
CA GLU A 244 -2.95 -9.04 4.48
C GLU A 244 -1.90 -8.73 3.43
N GLN A 245 -0.87 -7.97 3.79
CA GLN A 245 0.25 -7.71 2.90
C GLN A 245 0.96 -9.01 2.49
N VAL A 246 1.15 -9.96 3.40
CA VAL A 246 1.73 -11.27 3.10
C VAL A 246 0.82 -12.06 2.16
N ILE A 247 -0.50 -12.07 2.41
CA ILE A 247 -1.47 -12.79 1.57
C ILE A 247 -1.55 -12.18 0.18
N ASN A 248 -1.65 -10.85 0.09
CA ASN A 248 -1.75 -10.13 -1.18
C ASN A 248 -0.47 -10.23 -2.04
N ASN A 249 0.62 -10.74 -1.45
CA ASN A 249 1.87 -11.03 -2.16
C ASN A 249 1.89 -12.42 -2.82
N ILE A 250 0.89 -13.26 -2.56
CA ILE A 250 0.78 -14.59 -3.17
C ILE A 250 0.25 -14.43 -4.60
N ASP A 251 0.86 -15.14 -5.55
CA ASP A 251 0.39 -15.17 -6.94
C ASP A 251 -1.08 -15.61 -6.98
N ASP A 252 -1.85 -15.07 -7.92
CA ASP A 252 -3.28 -15.29 -8.11
C ASP A 252 -4.21 -14.66 -7.07
N VAL A 253 -3.73 -14.27 -5.89
CA VAL A 253 -4.54 -13.49 -4.94
C VAL A 253 -4.75 -12.07 -5.47
N ASN A 254 -6.02 -11.63 -5.44
CA ASN A 254 -6.37 -10.26 -5.79
C ASN A 254 -6.35 -9.34 -4.58
N GLU A 255 -7.11 -9.69 -3.54
CA GLU A 255 -7.20 -8.92 -2.29
C GLU A 255 -7.54 -9.84 -1.11
N SER A 256 -7.18 -9.40 0.09
CA SER A 256 -7.54 -10.10 1.31
C SER A 256 -7.89 -9.14 2.44
N ILE A 257 -8.66 -9.62 3.41
CA ILE A 257 -8.85 -8.99 4.71
C ILE A 257 -8.75 -10.03 5.81
N ILE A 258 -8.21 -9.61 6.96
CA ILE A 258 -8.17 -10.41 8.18
C ILE A 258 -9.29 -9.93 9.10
N ILE A 259 -10.07 -10.88 9.60
CA ILE A 259 -11.14 -10.64 10.56
C ILE A 259 -10.96 -11.53 11.80
N PRO A 260 -11.33 -11.04 12.99
CA PRO A 260 -11.45 -11.89 14.16
C PRO A 260 -12.76 -12.68 14.10
N ARG A 261 -12.68 -13.97 14.38
CA ARG A 261 -13.84 -14.85 14.51
C ARG A 261 -13.57 -15.89 15.58
N ASP A 262 -14.43 -15.95 16.60
CA ASP A 262 -14.31 -16.90 17.74
C ASP A 262 -12.91 -16.90 18.38
N GLY A 263 -12.34 -15.70 18.58
CA GLY A 263 -11.00 -15.50 19.14
C GLY A 263 -9.84 -15.95 18.26
N LYS A 264 -10.11 -16.27 16.98
CA LYS A 264 -9.11 -16.68 15.98
C LYS A 264 -9.08 -15.70 14.81
N LEU A 265 -7.95 -15.66 14.09
CA LEU A 265 -7.82 -14.87 12.87
C LEU A 265 -8.25 -15.70 11.67
N VAL A 266 -9.15 -15.13 10.86
CA VAL A 266 -9.61 -15.73 9.61
C VAL A 266 -9.27 -14.78 8.47
N ALA A 267 -8.68 -15.31 7.41
CA ALA A 267 -8.42 -14.59 6.18
C ALA A 267 -9.59 -14.79 5.20
N LEU A 268 -10.21 -13.71 4.77
CA LEU A 268 -11.09 -13.71 3.60
C LEU A 268 -10.28 -13.29 2.39
N VAL A 269 -10.32 -14.06 1.31
CA VAL A 269 -9.45 -13.87 0.15
C VAL A 269 -10.27 -13.89 -1.12
N THR A 270 -9.99 -12.97 -2.04
CA THR A 270 -10.49 -12.97 -3.41
C THR A 270 -9.34 -13.23 -4.37
N PHE A 271 -9.62 -13.88 -5.49
CA PHE A 271 -8.65 -14.25 -6.51
C PHE A 271 -8.79 -13.40 -7.78
N ASN A 272 -7.76 -13.39 -8.59
CA ASN A 272 -7.82 -12.84 -9.94
C ASN A 272 -8.81 -13.65 -10.79
N GLU A 273 -9.46 -13.00 -11.76
CA GLU A 273 -10.56 -13.58 -12.55
C GLU A 273 -10.26 -14.95 -13.18
N ASN A 274 -9.01 -15.20 -13.53
CA ASN A 274 -8.59 -16.45 -14.19
C ASN A 274 -7.92 -17.47 -13.24
N ALA A 275 -7.84 -17.21 -11.94
CA ALA A 275 -7.16 -18.09 -11.00
C ALA A 275 -8.02 -19.30 -10.62
N ILE A 276 -9.32 -19.09 -10.46
CA ILE A 276 -10.31 -20.10 -10.13
C ILE A 276 -11.42 -20.05 -11.17
N ASP A 277 -11.67 -21.16 -11.84
CA ASP A 277 -12.83 -21.30 -12.71
C ASP A 277 -14.07 -21.67 -11.89
N TRP A 278 -14.88 -20.64 -11.60
CA TRP A 278 -16.09 -20.78 -10.79
C TRP A 278 -17.24 -21.53 -11.49
N ASN A 279 -17.09 -21.82 -12.78
CA ASN A 279 -18.08 -22.52 -13.60
C ASN A 279 -17.57 -23.91 -14.02
N GLN A 280 -16.48 -24.38 -13.44
CA GLN A 280 -15.87 -25.66 -13.75
C GLN A 280 -16.89 -26.80 -13.51
N GLU A 281 -17.12 -27.62 -14.51
CA GLU A 281 -17.88 -28.86 -14.40
C GLU A 281 -17.03 -29.89 -13.64
N GLY A 282 -17.52 -30.39 -12.51
CA GLY A 282 -16.83 -31.33 -11.64
C GLY A 282 -16.60 -30.75 -10.24
N GLU A 283 -17.61 -30.89 -9.35
CA GLU A 283 -17.55 -30.36 -7.98
C GLU A 283 -16.31 -30.83 -7.23
N ASP A 284 -15.88 -32.07 -7.35
CA ASP A 284 -14.74 -32.64 -6.63
C ASP A 284 -13.41 -31.97 -7.03
N GLU A 285 -13.19 -31.69 -8.30
CA GLU A 285 -11.95 -31.04 -8.76
C GLU A 285 -11.90 -29.56 -8.36
N PHE A 286 -13.04 -28.87 -8.42
CA PHE A 286 -13.18 -27.51 -7.94
C PHE A 286 -12.86 -27.41 -6.46
N PHE A 287 -13.52 -28.22 -5.61
CA PHE A 287 -13.28 -28.20 -4.17
C PHE A 287 -11.85 -28.59 -3.81
N ARG A 288 -11.23 -29.56 -4.49
CA ARG A 288 -9.83 -29.90 -4.30
C ARG A 288 -8.92 -28.72 -4.58
N LYS A 289 -9.11 -27.99 -5.67
CA LYS A 289 -8.33 -26.80 -6.02
C LYS A 289 -8.50 -25.69 -4.99
N VAL A 290 -9.72 -25.46 -4.52
CA VAL A 290 -10.02 -24.50 -3.45
C VAL A 290 -9.26 -24.85 -2.16
N GLU A 291 -9.27 -26.13 -1.73
CA GLU A 291 -8.54 -26.56 -0.54
C GLU A 291 -7.02 -26.51 -0.71
N GLU A 292 -6.50 -26.77 -1.91
CA GLU A 292 -5.09 -26.55 -2.23
C GLU A 292 -4.67 -25.09 -2.05
N TYR A 293 -5.46 -24.13 -2.55
CA TYR A 293 -5.22 -22.70 -2.35
C TYR A 293 -5.28 -22.30 -0.88
N LYS A 294 -6.30 -22.75 -0.13
CA LYS A 294 -6.41 -22.47 1.31
C LYS A 294 -5.19 -22.97 2.08
N SER A 295 -4.78 -24.22 1.84
CA SER A 295 -3.62 -24.83 2.47
C SER A 295 -2.33 -24.11 2.11
N MET A 296 -2.15 -23.73 0.85
CA MET A 296 -1.00 -22.97 0.36
C MET A 296 -0.92 -21.62 1.06
N ILE A 297 -2.02 -20.87 1.09
CA ILE A 297 -2.07 -19.54 1.73
C ILE A 297 -1.75 -19.66 3.22
N LEU A 298 -2.40 -20.58 3.94
CA LEU A 298 -2.14 -20.82 5.37
C LEU A 298 -0.66 -21.10 5.64
N ASN A 299 -0.04 -21.97 4.83
CA ASN A 299 1.36 -22.33 4.98
C ASN A 299 2.29 -21.15 4.74
N ILE A 300 2.05 -20.39 3.68
CA ILE A 300 2.87 -19.21 3.33
C ILE A 300 2.73 -18.15 4.42
N VAL A 301 1.50 -17.79 4.78
CA VAL A 301 1.23 -16.74 5.76
C VAL A 301 1.82 -17.09 7.12
N ASN A 302 1.51 -18.29 7.64
CA ASN A 302 1.93 -18.68 8.98
C ASN A 302 3.45 -18.92 9.13
N LYS A 303 4.19 -18.97 8.02
CA LYS A 303 5.67 -18.94 8.02
C LYS A 303 6.24 -17.52 8.04
N ASN A 304 5.46 -16.53 7.58
CA ASN A 304 5.95 -15.15 7.37
C ASN A 304 5.37 -14.14 8.37
N VAL A 305 4.47 -14.55 9.25
CA VAL A 305 3.90 -13.71 10.30
C VAL A 305 4.39 -14.13 11.68
N ASN A 306 4.27 -13.23 12.67
CA ASN A 306 4.59 -13.53 14.06
C ASN A 306 3.67 -14.62 14.63
N ARG A 307 4.12 -15.28 15.72
CA ARG A 307 3.36 -16.35 16.36
C ARG A 307 1.95 -15.94 16.77
N THR A 308 1.76 -14.71 17.22
CA THR A 308 0.48 -14.15 17.66
C THR A 308 -0.42 -13.75 16.50
N SER A 309 0.15 -13.55 15.31
CA SER A 309 -0.55 -13.14 14.09
C SER A 309 -0.90 -14.32 13.15
N LYS A 310 -0.81 -15.55 13.65
CA LYS A 310 -1.12 -16.73 12.85
C LYS A 310 -2.59 -16.81 12.49
N VAL A 311 -2.85 -17.06 11.20
CA VAL A 311 -4.18 -17.26 10.65
C VAL A 311 -4.61 -18.70 10.89
N SER A 312 -5.84 -18.88 11.36
CA SER A 312 -6.41 -20.21 11.68
C SER A 312 -7.17 -20.82 10.51
N ALA A 313 -7.74 -20.00 9.65
CA ALA A 313 -8.51 -20.44 8.49
C ALA A 313 -8.43 -19.43 7.36
N VAL A 314 -8.54 -19.94 6.14
CA VAL A 314 -8.72 -19.14 4.92
C VAL A 314 -10.09 -19.45 4.35
N GLN A 315 -10.84 -18.43 3.99
CA GLN A 315 -12.12 -18.52 3.30
C GLN A 315 -12.03 -17.76 1.98
N ILE A 316 -12.41 -18.40 0.90
CA ILE A 316 -12.36 -17.82 -0.43
C ILE A 316 -13.72 -17.21 -0.75
N LEU A 317 -13.71 -15.96 -1.20
CA LEU A 317 -14.91 -15.27 -1.65
C LEU A 317 -14.95 -15.26 -3.18
N ARG A 318 -16.11 -15.58 -3.74
CA ARG A 318 -16.35 -15.51 -5.18
C ARG A 318 -16.43 -14.07 -5.66
N GLU A 319 -17.14 -13.23 -4.90
CA GLU A 319 -17.37 -11.84 -5.25
C GLU A 319 -16.23 -10.93 -4.77
N PRO A 320 -15.83 -9.93 -5.55
CA PRO A 320 -14.88 -8.92 -5.10
C PRO A 320 -15.37 -8.18 -3.87
N PHE A 321 -14.45 -7.71 -3.04
CA PHE A 321 -14.79 -6.89 -1.87
C PHE A 321 -15.49 -5.59 -2.28
N GLU A 322 -16.56 -5.24 -1.55
CA GLU A 322 -17.20 -3.94 -1.69
C GLU A 322 -16.26 -2.83 -1.21
N LYS A 323 -16.13 -1.79 -2.01
CA LYS A 323 -15.19 -0.70 -1.76
C LYS A 323 -15.91 0.64 -1.60
N THR A 324 -15.24 1.54 -0.91
CA THR A 324 -15.60 2.96 -0.89
C THR A 324 -15.32 3.61 -2.24
N ALA A 325 -15.80 4.85 -2.45
CA ALA A 325 -15.46 5.66 -3.62
C ALA A 325 -13.93 5.86 -3.80
N THR A 326 -13.16 5.78 -2.69
CA THR A 326 -11.69 5.84 -2.68
C THR A 326 -11.03 4.46 -2.81
N ARG A 327 -11.76 3.43 -3.24
CA ARG A 327 -11.32 2.05 -3.45
C ARG A 327 -10.80 1.31 -2.21
N LYS A 328 -11.14 1.74 -1.00
CA LYS A 328 -10.82 1.02 0.25
C LYS A 328 -11.93 0.01 0.56
N ILE A 329 -11.53 -1.20 0.99
CA ILE A 329 -12.47 -2.27 1.35
C ILE A 329 -13.30 -1.85 2.57
N ARG A 330 -14.60 -2.06 2.53
CA ARG A 330 -15.54 -1.82 3.64
C ARG A 330 -15.53 -2.98 4.61
N ARG A 331 -14.46 -3.12 5.41
CA ARG A 331 -14.21 -4.27 6.32
C ARG A 331 -15.40 -4.64 7.19
N PHE A 332 -16.13 -3.65 7.73
CA PHE A 332 -17.26 -3.88 8.64
C PHE A 332 -18.39 -4.74 8.04
N LYS A 333 -18.47 -4.84 6.71
CA LYS A 333 -19.46 -5.68 6.03
C LYS A 333 -19.13 -7.17 6.06
N TYR A 334 -17.91 -7.53 6.45
CA TYR A 334 -17.40 -8.90 6.29
C TYR A 334 -17.18 -9.64 7.59
N PHE A 335 -17.45 -9.05 8.75
CA PHE A 335 -17.26 -9.73 10.03
C PHE A 335 -18.07 -11.01 10.16
N ASP A 336 -19.30 -11.03 9.60
CA ASP A 336 -20.24 -12.18 9.65
C ASP A 336 -20.29 -12.97 8.32
N VAL A 337 -19.55 -12.56 7.29
CA VAL A 337 -19.58 -13.22 5.98
C VAL A 337 -18.80 -14.52 6.05
N LYS A 338 -19.43 -15.62 5.63
CA LYS A 338 -18.79 -16.92 5.44
C LYS A 338 -18.45 -17.10 3.96
N GLY A 339 -17.19 -17.39 3.64
CA GLY A 339 -16.73 -17.85 2.34
C GLY A 339 -16.75 -19.38 2.24
N ILE A 340 -16.38 -19.89 1.08
CA ILE A 340 -16.16 -21.32 0.83
C ILE A 340 -14.85 -21.76 1.50
#